data_8b7123b291f28569e3bc7e28d0c5c926
#
_entry.id   8b7123b291f28569e3bc7e28d0c5c926
#
_cell.length_a   1.000
_cell.length_b   1.000
_cell.length_c   1.000
_cell.angle_alpha   90.00
_cell.angle_beta   90.00
_cell.angle_gamma   90.00
#
_symmetry.space_group_name_H-M   'P 1'
#
loop_
_entity.id
_entity.type
_entity.pdbx_description
1 polymer ?
#
loop_
_entity_poly.entity_id
_entity_poly.type
_entity_poly.pdbx_seq_one_letter_code
_entity_poly.pdbx_strand_id
1 'polypeptide(L)'
;VDFLNARARENQWGFVDFNRPMVAINQWEQAADSMYTLCGKDRIHPSTDGHLVMAYLFLKAQGLAGKPVADIRIDGAGKKVTRSDNCRVSDLSVSSDNLTFTYEAKSLPYPIDTSYYDNEKHTQADALSVIPFMDEMNYEGLSVSGLSDGYYGLTIGGEFIGRFTARELERGINMALLQNTPQYKQAMKIRQMNEERWLKE
;
A
#
# COMPACT_ATOMS: atom_id res chain seq x y z
N VAL A 1 26.78 -5.48 -11.08
CA VAL A 1 26.11 -4.35 -10.39
C VAL A 1 27.09 -3.21 -10.17
N ASP A 2 28.27 -3.42 -9.55
CA ASP A 2 29.23 -2.35 -9.19
C ASP A 2 29.73 -1.56 -10.40
N PHE A 3 30.10 -2.26 -11.48
CA PHE A 3 30.52 -1.62 -12.72
C PHE A 3 29.42 -0.69 -13.28
N LEU A 4 28.18 -1.18 -13.37
CA LEU A 4 27.04 -0.38 -13.88
C LEU A 4 26.76 0.83 -12.98
N ASN A 5 26.80 0.65 -11.66
CA ASN A 5 26.61 1.75 -10.70
C ASN A 5 27.72 2.81 -10.83
N ALA A 6 28.98 2.40 -10.96
CA ALA A 6 30.10 3.31 -11.18
C ALA A 6 29.91 4.12 -12.47
N ARG A 7 29.56 3.46 -13.57
CA ARG A 7 29.30 4.13 -14.86
C ARG A 7 28.11 5.08 -14.82
N ALA A 8 27.06 4.70 -14.13
CA ALA A 8 25.87 5.55 -13.95
C ALA A 8 26.26 6.85 -13.20
N ARG A 9 27.05 6.72 -12.12
CA ARG A 9 27.54 7.89 -11.37
C ARG A 9 28.43 8.80 -12.20
N GLU A 10 29.41 8.24 -12.94
CA GLU A 10 30.31 8.98 -13.81
C GLU A 10 29.55 9.79 -14.88
N ASN A 11 28.46 9.24 -15.40
CA ASN A 11 27.68 9.84 -16.48
C ASN A 11 26.39 10.53 -16.00
N GLN A 12 26.16 10.61 -14.69
CA GLN A 12 24.94 11.18 -14.10
C GLN A 12 23.63 10.52 -14.59
N TRP A 13 23.69 9.20 -14.85
CA TRP A 13 22.51 8.41 -15.24
C TRP A 13 21.74 7.92 -14.02
N GLY A 14 20.44 7.77 -14.19
CA GLY A 14 19.63 7.04 -13.20
C GLY A 14 20.07 5.58 -13.11
N PHE A 15 20.10 5.03 -11.88
CA PHE A 15 20.45 3.64 -11.63
C PHE A 15 19.54 3.05 -10.57
N VAL A 16 18.97 1.89 -10.86
CA VAL A 16 18.17 1.11 -9.91
C VAL A 16 18.83 -0.26 -9.72
N ASP A 17 19.22 -0.55 -8.49
CA ASP A 17 19.77 -1.86 -8.14
C ASP A 17 18.63 -2.81 -7.74
N PHE A 18 18.19 -3.66 -8.64
CA PHE A 18 17.27 -4.76 -8.34
C PHE A 18 18.00 -5.97 -7.76
N ASN A 19 19.24 -6.21 -8.17
CA ASN A 19 19.93 -7.46 -7.89
C ASN A 19 20.21 -7.65 -6.39
N ARG A 20 20.88 -6.69 -5.75
CA ARG A 20 21.26 -6.84 -4.34
C ARG A 20 20.07 -7.00 -3.41
N PRO A 21 19.02 -6.15 -3.46
CA PRO A 21 17.85 -6.32 -2.60
C PRO A 21 17.12 -7.64 -2.84
N MET A 22 16.91 -8.05 -4.09
CA MET A 22 16.23 -9.30 -4.40
C MET A 22 17.04 -10.53 -4.00
N VAL A 23 18.36 -10.50 -4.15
CA VAL A 23 19.25 -11.57 -3.64
C VAL A 23 19.19 -11.64 -2.11
N ALA A 24 19.19 -10.50 -1.42
CA ALA A 24 19.07 -10.45 0.03
C ALA A 24 17.76 -11.05 0.55
N ILE A 25 16.63 -10.71 -0.12
CA ILE A 25 15.33 -11.31 0.19
C ILE A 25 15.37 -12.84 -0.01
N ASN A 26 15.85 -13.30 -1.17
CA ASN A 26 15.96 -14.74 -1.44
C ASN A 26 16.81 -15.44 -0.39
N GLN A 27 17.97 -14.90 -0.01
CA GLN A 27 18.85 -15.49 1.01
C GLN A 27 18.19 -15.55 2.39
N TRP A 28 17.44 -14.52 2.76
CA TRP A 28 16.72 -14.48 4.03
C TRP A 28 15.62 -15.53 4.09
N GLU A 29 14.77 -15.58 3.09
CA GLU A 29 13.64 -16.53 3.04
C GLU A 29 14.11 -17.98 2.87
N GLN A 30 15.21 -18.21 2.14
CA GLN A 30 15.80 -19.54 1.95
C GLN A 30 16.38 -20.13 3.24
N ALA A 31 16.57 -19.35 4.28
CA ALA A 31 16.91 -19.87 5.59
C ALA A 31 15.77 -20.71 6.22
N ALA A 32 14.52 -20.41 5.89
CA ALA A 32 13.33 -21.12 6.33
C ALA A 32 12.80 -22.10 5.27
N ASP A 33 12.83 -21.74 4.00
CA ASP A 33 12.42 -22.56 2.86
C ASP A 33 13.48 -22.50 1.76
N SER A 34 14.33 -23.54 1.66
CA SER A 34 15.42 -23.61 0.67
C SER A 34 14.95 -23.51 -0.79
N MET A 35 13.67 -23.71 -1.05
CA MET A 35 13.08 -23.61 -2.39
C MET A 35 12.54 -22.22 -2.71
N TYR A 36 12.49 -21.31 -1.74
CA TYR A 36 11.98 -19.97 -1.94
C TYR A 36 12.75 -19.22 -3.04
N THR A 37 12.03 -18.50 -3.86
CA THR A 37 12.61 -17.61 -4.88
C THR A 37 11.57 -16.59 -5.34
N LEU A 38 12.01 -15.35 -5.55
CA LEU A 38 11.23 -14.28 -6.21
C LEU A 38 11.13 -14.47 -7.72
N CYS A 39 11.67 -15.57 -8.25
CA CYS A 39 11.59 -15.93 -9.67
C CYS A 39 10.74 -17.18 -9.84
N GLY A 40 10.22 -17.38 -11.04
CA GLY A 40 9.53 -18.59 -11.42
C GLY A 40 10.41 -19.84 -11.35
N LYS A 41 9.90 -20.98 -11.83
CA LYS A 41 10.60 -22.28 -11.80
C LYS A 41 11.94 -22.29 -12.52
N ASP A 42 12.15 -21.42 -13.51
CA ASP A 42 13.41 -21.26 -14.22
C ASP A 42 14.45 -20.43 -13.46
N ARG A 43 14.09 -19.82 -12.35
CA ARG A 43 14.92 -18.95 -11.50
C ARG A 43 15.53 -17.75 -12.25
N ILE A 44 14.90 -17.34 -13.34
CA ILE A 44 15.33 -16.23 -14.21
C ILE A 44 14.26 -15.16 -14.27
N HIS A 45 13.03 -15.54 -14.65
CA HIS A 45 11.93 -14.61 -14.79
C HIS A 45 11.27 -14.37 -13.42
N PRO A 46 11.07 -13.11 -13.00
CA PRO A 46 10.37 -12.82 -11.76
C PRO A 46 8.98 -13.42 -11.75
N SER A 47 8.58 -14.01 -10.63
CA SER A 47 7.20 -14.42 -10.37
C SER A 47 6.32 -13.20 -10.08
N THR A 48 5.02 -13.40 -9.87
CA THR A 48 4.05 -12.31 -9.65
C THR A 48 4.43 -11.46 -8.43
N ASP A 49 4.88 -12.06 -7.33
CA ASP A 49 5.43 -11.37 -6.17
C ASP A 49 6.76 -10.69 -6.49
N GLY A 50 7.65 -11.35 -7.24
CA GLY A 50 8.92 -10.78 -7.70
C GLY A 50 8.73 -9.53 -8.54
N HIS A 51 7.72 -9.48 -9.40
CA HIS A 51 7.38 -8.28 -10.16
C HIS A 51 6.94 -7.12 -9.25
N LEU A 52 6.16 -7.38 -8.18
CA LEU A 52 5.79 -6.35 -7.22
C LEU A 52 7.00 -5.85 -6.43
N VAL A 53 7.93 -6.75 -6.05
CA VAL A 53 9.20 -6.37 -5.42
C VAL A 53 10.03 -5.46 -6.35
N MET A 54 10.13 -5.79 -7.64
CA MET A 54 10.82 -4.93 -8.61
C MET A 54 10.16 -3.56 -8.75
N ALA A 55 8.82 -3.51 -8.86
CA ALA A 55 8.07 -2.26 -8.93
C ALA A 55 8.32 -1.40 -7.68
N TYR A 56 8.29 -2.00 -6.49
CA TYR A 56 8.60 -1.33 -5.23
C TYR A 56 10.01 -0.72 -5.23
N LEU A 57 11.02 -1.51 -5.60
CA LEU A 57 12.42 -1.05 -5.64
C LEU A 57 12.61 0.08 -6.65
N PHE A 58 11.95 0.01 -7.81
CA PHE A 58 11.97 1.05 -8.82
C PHE A 58 11.37 2.36 -8.30
N LEU A 59 10.18 2.32 -7.71
CA LEU A 59 9.52 3.49 -7.14
C LEU A 59 10.32 4.08 -5.96
N LYS A 60 10.89 3.22 -5.12
CA LYS A 60 11.75 3.63 -4.00
C LYS A 60 12.99 4.36 -4.48
N ALA A 61 13.65 3.89 -5.54
CA ALA A 61 14.80 4.55 -6.14
C ALA A 61 14.47 5.94 -6.72
N GLN A 62 13.20 6.18 -7.08
CA GLN A 62 12.71 7.49 -7.52
C GLN A 62 12.30 8.42 -6.37
N GLY A 63 12.48 8.01 -5.11
CA GLY A 63 12.11 8.80 -3.93
C GLY A 63 10.60 8.91 -3.70
N LEU A 64 9.84 7.90 -4.13
CA LEU A 64 8.38 7.86 -3.93
C LEU A 64 7.97 7.15 -2.65
N ALA A 65 8.89 6.44 -1.97
CA ALA A 65 8.63 5.82 -0.68
C ALA A 65 8.27 6.85 0.40
N GLY A 66 7.32 6.50 1.26
CA GLY A 66 6.85 7.35 2.35
C GLY A 66 5.91 8.48 1.94
N LYS A 67 5.49 8.53 0.66
CA LYS A 67 4.44 9.45 0.21
C LYS A 67 3.08 8.74 0.37
N PRO A 68 2.18 9.26 1.22
CA PRO A 68 0.92 8.58 1.47
C PRO A 68 -0.04 8.71 0.28
N VAL A 69 -0.88 7.71 0.10
CA VAL A 69 -2.11 7.80 -0.70
C VAL A 69 -3.01 8.89 -0.10
N ALA A 70 -3.18 8.85 1.22
CA ALA A 70 -3.72 9.93 2.06
C ALA A 70 -3.25 9.71 3.50
N ASP A 71 -3.15 10.79 4.31
CA ASP A 71 -2.94 10.67 5.76
C ASP A 71 -3.86 11.68 6.46
N ILE A 72 -4.88 11.16 7.15
CA ILE A 72 -5.89 11.91 7.87
C ILE A 72 -5.67 11.72 9.36
N ARG A 73 -5.51 12.84 10.10
CA ARG A 73 -5.44 12.80 11.56
C ARG A 73 -6.42 13.77 12.17
N ILE A 74 -7.23 13.27 13.09
CA ILE A 74 -8.29 14.02 13.76
C ILE A 74 -8.06 13.94 15.27
N ASP A 75 -8.10 15.07 15.92
CA ASP A 75 -8.24 15.19 17.37
C ASP A 75 -9.74 15.26 17.71
N GLY A 76 -10.31 14.13 18.13
CA GLY A 76 -11.74 14.04 18.46
C GLY A 76 -12.11 14.87 19.68
N ALA A 77 -11.27 14.94 20.71
CA ALA A 77 -11.49 15.77 21.89
C ALA A 77 -11.39 17.26 21.56
N GLY A 78 -10.38 17.66 20.77
CA GLY A 78 -10.19 19.03 20.31
C GLY A 78 -11.08 19.43 19.13
N LYS A 79 -11.85 18.51 18.57
CA LYS A 79 -12.78 18.69 17.43
C LYS A 79 -12.12 19.37 16.22
N LYS A 80 -10.92 18.91 15.86
CA LYS A 80 -10.14 19.50 14.77
C LYS A 80 -9.39 18.47 13.94
N VAL A 81 -9.20 18.77 12.66
CA VAL A 81 -8.29 18.05 11.77
C VAL A 81 -6.88 18.52 12.08
N THR A 82 -5.97 17.60 12.45
CA THR A 82 -4.57 17.91 12.76
C THR A 82 -3.64 17.62 11.60
N ARG A 83 -4.06 16.75 10.66
CA ARG A 83 -3.35 16.47 9.41
C ARG A 83 -4.33 16.10 8.30
N SER A 84 -4.03 16.57 7.10
CA SER A 84 -4.71 16.23 5.86
C SER A 84 -3.66 16.28 4.73
N ASP A 85 -2.98 15.15 4.50
CA ASP A 85 -1.90 15.03 3.53
C ASP A 85 -2.39 14.23 2.32
N ASN A 86 -2.14 14.75 1.12
CA ASN A 86 -2.62 14.24 -0.16
C ASN A 86 -4.15 14.01 -0.23
N CYS A 87 -4.91 14.74 0.57
CA CYS A 87 -6.37 14.71 0.60
C CYS A 87 -6.94 16.05 1.06
N ARG A 88 -8.24 16.20 1.03
CA ARG A 88 -8.96 17.29 1.70
C ARG A 88 -9.96 16.70 2.69
N VAL A 89 -10.01 17.28 3.89
CA VAL A 89 -10.99 16.96 4.92
C VAL A 89 -11.78 18.23 5.24
N SER A 90 -13.11 18.14 5.19
CA SER A 90 -14.04 19.22 5.52
C SER A 90 -15.23 18.73 6.33
N ASP A 91 -16.08 19.64 6.75
CA ASP A 91 -17.35 19.37 7.42
C ASP A 91 -17.21 18.47 8.67
N LEU A 92 -16.10 18.61 9.41
CA LEU A 92 -15.89 17.83 10.64
C LEU A 92 -16.95 18.18 11.66
N SER A 93 -17.67 17.15 12.11
CA SER A 93 -18.65 17.23 13.21
C SER A 93 -18.36 16.17 14.23
N VAL A 94 -18.29 16.55 15.52
CA VAL A 94 -18.00 15.66 16.63
C VAL A 94 -19.06 15.82 17.69
N SER A 95 -19.77 14.74 17.97
CA SER A 95 -20.76 14.60 19.04
C SER A 95 -20.28 13.57 20.08
N SER A 96 -21.09 13.27 21.10
CA SER A 96 -20.80 12.23 22.11
C SER A 96 -20.59 10.85 21.49
N ASP A 97 -21.35 10.53 20.42
CA ASP A 97 -21.49 9.16 19.92
C ASP A 97 -21.03 9.03 18.47
N ASN A 98 -20.72 10.14 17.81
CA ASN A 98 -20.44 10.15 16.37
C ASN A 98 -19.40 11.21 15.98
N LEU A 99 -18.51 10.83 15.08
CA LEU A 99 -17.57 11.73 14.43
C LEU A 99 -17.74 11.55 12.91
N THR A 100 -18.06 12.64 12.22
CA THR A 100 -18.26 12.64 10.77
C THR A 100 -17.43 13.71 10.11
N PHE A 101 -17.01 13.47 8.86
CA PHE A 101 -16.32 14.43 8.03
C PHE A 101 -16.47 14.06 6.56
N THR A 102 -16.25 15.04 5.70
CA THR A 102 -16.13 14.83 4.25
C THR A 102 -14.67 14.57 3.90
N TYR A 103 -14.39 13.48 3.21
CA TYR A 103 -13.07 13.08 2.75
C TYR A 103 -13.02 13.10 1.21
N GLU A 104 -12.10 13.87 0.66
CA GLU A 104 -11.80 13.94 -0.77
C GLU A 104 -10.38 13.44 -1.01
N ALA A 105 -10.24 12.23 -1.54
CA ALA A 105 -8.95 11.63 -1.88
C ALA A 105 -8.40 12.26 -3.18
N LYS A 106 -7.09 12.51 -3.24
CA LYS A 106 -6.39 12.94 -4.46
C LYS A 106 -5.77 11.78 -5.23
N SER A 107 -5.67 10.62 -4.62
CA SER A 107 -5.22 9.38 -5.24
C SER A 107 -5.98 8.20 -4.69
N LEU A 108 -5.94 7.08 -5.41
CA LEU A 108 -6.53 5.82 -4.99
C LEU A 108 -5.45 4.87 -4.46
N PRO A 109 -5.77 3.98 -3.52
CA PRO A 109 -4.85 2.93 -3.11
C PRO A 109 -4.58 1.98 -4.27
N TYR A 110 -3.36 1.42 -4.33
CA TYR A 110 -3.06 0.35 -5.26
C TYR A 110 -3.80 -0.93 -4.83
N PRO A 111 -4.63 -1.51 -5.70
CA PRO A 111 -5.37 -2.72 -5.36
C PRO A 111 -4.49 -3.95 -5.54
N ILE A 112 -3.96 -4.48 -4.44
CA ILE A 112 -3.13 -5.69 -4.42
C ILE A 112 -3.92 -6.86 -4.98
N ASP A 113 -3.29 -7.59 -5.92
CA ASP A 113 -3.87 -8.77 -6.50
C ASP A 113 -3.57 -10.02 -5.66
N THR A 114 -4.61 -10.79 -5.39
CA THR A 114 -4.53 -12.08 -4.70
C THR A 114 -4.79 -13.26 -5.64
N SER A 115 -4.90 -13.02 -6.95
CA SER A 115 -5.10 -14.05 -7.95
C SER A 115 -3.79 -14.73 -8.32
N TYR A 116 -3.88 -16.02 -8.66
CA TYR A 116 -2.76 -16.78 -9.22
C TYR A 116 -2.78 -16.67 -10.74
N TYR A 117 -1.61 -16.46 -11.35
CA TYR A 117 -1.43 -16.39 -12.79
C TYR A 117 -0.60 -17.59 -13.28
N ASP A 118 -0.97 -18.18 -14.42
CA ASP A 118 -0.19 -19.16 -15.20
C ASP A 118 0.47 -20.30 -14.39
N ASN A 119 -0.24 -20.90 -13.46
CA ASN A 119 0.29 -21.96 -12.57
C ASN A 119 1.43 -21.50 -11.65
N GLU A 120 1.63 -20.22 -11.46
CA GLU A 120 2.50 -19.69 -10.42
C GLU A 120 1.93 -19.99 -9.03
N LYS A 121 2.84 -20.18 -8.07
CA LYS A 121 2.46 -20.43 -6.67
C LYS A 121 2.32 -19.14 -5.85
N HIS A 122 2.73 -18.01 -6.43
CA HIS A 122 2.83 -16.73 -5.73
C HIS A 122 1.90 -15.69 -6.37
N THR A 123 1.24 -14.93 -5.50
CA THR A 123 0.40 -13.77 -5.86
C THR A 123 1.16 -12.48 -5.57
N GLN A 124 0.63 -11.33 -5.98
CA GLN A 124 1.19 -10.04 -5.55
C GLN A 124 1.17 -9.89 -4.01
N ALA A 125 0.15 -10.45 -3.36
CA ALA A 125 0.02 -10.35 -1.90
C ALA A 125 1.18 -11.03 -1.16
N ASP A 126 1.82 -12.05 -1.73
CA ASP A 126 2.96 -12.73 -1.10
C ASP A 126 4.17 -11.81 -0.96
N ALA A 127 4.36 -10.84 -1.86
CA ALA A 127 5.41 -9.83 -1.74
C ALA A 127 5.29 -8.97 -0.46
N LEU A 128 4.08 -8.82 0.10
CA LEU A 128 3.85 -7.99 1.29
C LEU A 128 4.53 -8.55 2.55
N SER A 129 4.91 -9.83 2.55
CA SER A 129 5.67 -10.45 3.64
C SER A 129 7.16 -10.06 3.60
N VAL A 130 7.68 -9.67 2.43
CA VAL A 130 9.12 -9.44 2.21
C VAL A 130 9.47 -7.98 1.90
N ILE A 131 8.47 -7.12 1.61
CA ILE A 131 8.65 -5.68 1.42
C ILE A 131 7.57 -4.88 2.16
N PRO A 132 7.88 -3.72 2.74
CA PRO A 132 6.91 -2.86 3.43
C PRO A 132 6.09 -2.01 2.43
N PHE A 133 5.53 -2.65 1.40
CA PHE A 133 4.82 -1.95 0.32
C PHE A 133 3.62 -1.16 0.84
N MET A 134 2.84 -1.74 1.75
CA MET A 134 1.62 -1.10 2.27
C MET A 134 1.92 0.13 3.13
N ASP A 135 3.08 0.16 3.79
CA ASP A 135 3.48 1.29 4.65
C ASP A 135 4.21 2.38 3.86
N GLU A 136 5.06 1.98 2.90
CA GLU A 136 5.91 2.92 2.17
C GLU A 136 5.30 3.44 0.86
N MET A 137 4.43 2.66 0.19
CA MET A 137 3.90 2.99 -1.14
C MET A 137 2.37 3.06 -1.18
N ASN A 138 1.68 2.43 -0.23
CA ASN A 138 0.23 2.26 -0.29
C ASN A 138 -0.45 2.59 1.05
N TYR A 139 -0.01 3.66 1.69
CA TYR A 139 -0.54 4.08 2.98
C TYR A 139 -1.69 5.08 2.81
N GLU A 140 -2.92 4.64 3.12
CA GLU A 140 -4.11 5.48 3.22
C GLU A 140 -4.52 5.55 4.70
N GLY A 141 -3.86 6.46 5.44
CA GLY A 141 -3.94 6.54 6.89
C GLY A 141 -5.17 7.26 7.41
N LEU A 142 -5.80 6.69 8.41
CA LEU A 142 -6.78 7.36 9.26
C LEU A 142 -6.41 7.18 10.72
N SER A 143 -6.20 8.28 11.45
CA SER A 143 -6.09 8.25 12.90
C SER A 143 -7.05 9.23 13.57
N VAL A 144 -7.62 8.79 14.70
CA VAL A 144 -8.52 9.59 15.52
C VAL A 144 -8.11 9.44 16.97
N SER A 145 -7.57 10.51 17.54
CA SER A 145 -7.19 10.57 18.97
C SER A 145 -8.31 11.16 19.82
N GLY A 146 -8.20 10.99 21.14
CA GLY A 146 -9.13 11.59 22.11
C GLY A 146 -10.53 10.97 22.11
N LEU A 147 -10.67 9.75 21.62
CA LEU A 147 -11.89 8.94 21.74
C LEU A 147 -11.94 8.27 23.12
N SER A 148 -13.12 8.11 23.68
CA SER A 148 -13.33 7.28 24.88
C SER A 148 -13.00 5.82 24.61
N ASP A 149 -12.57 5.07 25.63
CA ASP A 149 -12.36 3.62 25.49
C ASP A 149 -13.62 2.93 24.98
N GLY A 150 -13.44 2.11 23.96
CA GLY A 150 -14.57 1.41 23.34
C GLY A 150 -14.30 0.98 21.89
N TYR A 151 -15.36 0.57 21.24
CA TYR A 151 -15.34 0.16 19.83
C TYR A 151 -16.11 1.16 18.97
N TYR A 152 -15.55 1.46 17.81
CA TYR A 152 -16.11 2.40 16.84
C TYR A 152 -16.29 1.74 15.49
N GLY A 153 -17.46 1.93 14.89
CA GLY A 153 -17.73 1.51 13.53
C GLY A 153 -17.26 2.56 12.54
N LEU A 154 -16.44 2.16 11.58
CA LEU A 154 -16.07 2.99 10.44
C LEU A 154 -17.08 2.76 9.31
N THR A 155 -17.66 3.84 8.82
CA THR A 155 -18.57 3.85 7.66
C THR A 155 -18.07 4.86 6.64
N ILE A 156 -17.98 4.49 5.37
CA ILE A 156 -17.56 5.36 4.26
C ILE A 156 -18.63 5.30 3.16
N GLY A 157 -19.17 6.45 2.77
CA GLY A 157 -20.20 6.52 1.72
C GLY A 157 -21.47 5.73 2.05
N GLY A 158 -21.79 5.57 3.34
CA GLY A 158 -22.91 4.77 3.81
C GLY A 158 -22.62 3.27 3.94
N GLU A 159 -21.46 2.77 3.50
CA GLU A 159 -21.08 1.37 3.63
C GLU A 159 -20.29 1.13 4.93
N PHE A 160 -20.65 0.11 5.69
CA PHE A 160 -19.89 -0.30 6.88
C PHE A 160 -18.58 -0.97 6.44
N ILE A 161 -17.46 -0.43 6.92
CA ILE A 161 -16.12 -0.87 6.54
C ILE A 161 -15.54 -1.83 7.59
N GLY A 162 -15.68 -1.49 8.86
CA GLY A 162 -15.11 -2.31 9.92
C GLY A 162 -15.33 -1.71 11.30
N ARG A 163 -14.89 -2.45 12.32
CA ARG A 163 -14.98 -2.07 13.73
C ARG A 163 -13.59 -2.03 14.33
N PHE A 164 -13.26 -0.92 14.96
CA PHE A 164 -11.94 -0.65 15.52
C PHE A 164 -12.06 -0.19 16.97
N THR A 165 -11.07 -0.49 17.79
CA THR A 165 -10.95 0.07 19.12
C THR A 165 -10.47 1.52 19.08
N ALA A 166 -10.73 2.30 20.14
CA ALA A 166 -10.17 3.63 20.28
C ALA A 166 -8.64 3.65 20.13
N ARG A 167 -7.94 2.64 20.65
CA ARG A 167 -6.48 2.50 20.56
C ARG A 167 -5.98 2.21 19.13
N GLU A 168 -6.71 1.42 18.35
CA GLU A 168 -6.37 1.18 16.95
C GLU A 168 -6.52 2.45 16.13
N LEU A 169 -7.61 3.19 16.33
CA LEU A 169 -7.83 4.49 15.68
C LEU A 169 -6.79 5.53 16.11
N GLU A 170 -6.41 5.56 17.39
CA GLU A 170 -5.37 6.47 17.86
C GLU A 170 -3.99 6.17 17.25
N ARG A 171 -3.62 4.88 17.14
CA ARG A 171 -2.39 4.46 16.44
C ARG A 171 -2.43 4.73 14.96
N GLY A 172 -3.61 4.76 14.39
CA GLY A 172 -3.86 4.87 12.96
C GLY A 172 -4.06 3.51 12.30
N ILE A 173 -5.00 3.48 11.38
CA ILE A 173 -5.28 2.34 10.50
C ILE A 173 -4.88 2.69 9.08
N ASN A 174 -4.41 1.70 8.32
CA ASN A 174 -4.20 1.85 6.88
C ASN A 174 -5.45 1.35 6.14
N MET A 175 -6.27 2.29 5.62
CA MET A 175 -7.52 1.96 4.92
C MET A 175 -7.28 1.23 3.59
N ALA A 176 -6.09 1.35 2.99
CA ALA A 176 -5.75 0.60 1.78
C ALA A 176 -5.69 -0.93 2.00
N LEU A 177 -5.63 -1.40 3.24
CA LEU A 177 -5.74 -2.82 3.60
C LEU A 177 -7.21 -3.31 3.61
N LEU A 178 -8.18 -2.41 3.58
CA LEU A 178 -9.61 -2.70 3.72
C LEU A 178 -10.27 -2.78 2.33
N GLN A 179 -10.37 -3.99 1.80
CA GLN A 179 -10.84 -4.25 0.42
C GLN A 179 -12.31 -3.87 0.17
N ASN A 180 -13.09 -3.64 1.22
CA ASN A 180 -14.48 -3.21 1.13
C ASN A 180 -14.67 -1.69 1.07
N THR A 181 -13.60 -0.89 1.14
CA THR A 181 -13.71 0.57 1.00
C THR A 181 -14.13 0.97 -0.42
N PRO A 182 -14.92 2.06 -0.59
CA PRO A 182 -15.27 2.58 -1.92
C PRO A 182 -14.04 2.90 -2.78
N GLN A 183 -12.97 3.41 -2.17
CA GLN A 183 -11.71 3.75 -2.86
C GLN A 183 -11.04 2.49 -3.43
N TYR A 184 -10.95 1.41 -2.63
CA TYR A 184 -10.40 0.14 -3.09
C TYR A 184 -11.24 -0.46 -4.23
N LYS A 185 -12.56 -0.46 -4.09
CA LYS A 185 -13.49 -0.93 -5.15
C LYS A 185 -13.32 -0.14 -6.44
N GLN A 186 -13.16 1.18 -6.34
CA GLN A 186 -12.90 2.03 -7.51
C GLN A 186 -11.55 1.72 -8.15
N ALA A 187 -10.50 1.53 -7.36
CA ALA A 187 -9.17 1.15 -7.85
C ALA A 187 -9.20 -0.21 -8.58
N MET A 188 -9.88 -1.21 -8.00
CA MET A 188 -10.09 -2.51 -8.64
C MET A 188 -10.83 -2.39 -9.98
N LYS A 189 -11.87 -1.55 -10.05
CA LYS A 189 -12.59 -1.34 -11.30
C LYS A 189 -11.70 -0.74 -12.39
N ILE A 190 -10.86 0.25 -12.03
CA ILE A 190 -9.90 0.85 -12.98
C ILE A 190 -8.90 -0.20 -13.45
N ARG A 191 -8.38 -1.02 -12.55
CA ARG A 191 -7.48 -2.11 -12.89
C ARG A 191 -8.12 -3.08 -13.90
N GLN A 192 -9.32 -3.57 -13.61
CA GLN A 192 -10.07 -4.46 -14.52
C GLN A 192 -10.27 -3.83 -15.90
N MET A 193 -10.66 -2.55 -15.96
CA MET A 193 -10.81 -1.84 -17.25
C MET A 193 -9.50 -1.76 -18.04
N ASN A 194 -8.35 -1.60 -17.36
CA ASN A 194 -7.05 -1.61 -18.01
C ASN A 194 -6.69 -3.00 -18.54
N GLU A 195 -6.92 -4.06 -17.77
CA GLU A 195 -6.71 -5.46 -18.19
C GLU A 195 -7.57 -5.81 -19.41
N GLU A 196 -8.87 -5.45 -19.40
CA GLU A 196 -9.76 -5.65 -20.54
C GLU A 196 -9.31 -4.90 -21.79
N ARG A 197 -8.71 -3.72 -21.63
CA ARG A 197 -8.15 -2.98 -22.77
C ARG A 197 -6.96 -3.72 -23.39
N TRP A 198 -6.06 -4.24 -22.56
CA TRP A 198 -4.89 -4.99 -23.04
C TRP A 198 -5.25 -6.27 -23.80
N LEU A 199 -6.35 -6.91 -23.43
CA LEU A 199 -6.84 -8.10 -24.14
C LEU A 199 -7.46 -7.80 -25.52
N LYS A 200 -7.70 -6.53 -25.85
CA LYS A 200 -8.32 -6.09 -27.12
C LYS A 200 -7.30 -5.55 -28.12
N GLU A 201 -6.08 -5.30 -27.70
CA GLU A 201 -4.94 -4.88 -28.53
C GLU A 201 -4.10 -6.08 -28.96
#